data_d0afdffb3f359bc932b7eccf04519612
#
_entry.id   d0afdffb3f359bc932b7eccf04519612
#
_cell.length_a   1.000
_cell.length_b   1.000
_cell.length_c   1.000
_cell.angle_alpha   90.00
_cell.angle_beta   90.00
_cell.angle_gamma   90.00
#
_symmetry.space_group_name_H-M   'P 1'
#
loop_
_entity.id
_entity.type
_entity.pdbx_description
1 polymer ?
#
loop_
_entity_poly.entity_id
_entity_poly.type
_entity_poly.pdbx_seq_one_letter_code
_entity_poly.pdbx_strand_id
1 'polypeptide(L)'
;KLRLSYGSLGNQKTVGYYDYLQLINTGAVMNYAFGDTTKGDYAYESAPNSTDLTWETVITKNIGLDLGFLNNRLNVSFDAYIRDTKDMLMAGKTLPGVYGASSPRMNVADLRTKGWEASVTWGDSFTLASKPFNYRIMAGIGDNTSKVTKYDNPNRTLTDPYEGQQLGEIWGYVVDGYFKTDEEARNYKVDQSFVNQMINASALDNGLHAGDLKFVDLDGNNKIEQTTSANDRKDMKVIGNSLPRYNYNFGISADWYGIDFSVLFQGIGKQNWY
;
A
#
# COMPACT_ATOMS: atom_id res chain seq x y z
N LYS A 1 27.50 15.28 12.32
CA LYS A 1 26.48 16.35 12.34
C LYS A 1 25.15 15.74 12.70
N LEU A 2 24.44 16.33 13.69
CA LEU A 2 23.07 15.98 14.02
C LEU A 2 22.12 16.95 13.30
N ARG A 3 21.05 16.42 12.72
CA ARG A 3 19.99 17.18 12.05
C ARG A 3 18.66 16.89 12.73
N LEU A 4 17.92 17.95 13.01
CA LEU A 4 16.55 17.85 13.50
C LEU A 4 15.69 18.75 12.64
N SER A 5 14.57 18.25 12.17
CA SER A 5 13.64 19.06 11.38
C SER A 5 12.20 18.78 11.77
N TYR A 6 11.40 19.83 11.68
CA TYR A 6 9.95 19.82 11.79
C TYR A 6 9.38 20.67 10.67
N GLY A 7 8.42 20.15 9.93
CA GLY A 7 7.75 20.88 8.85
C GLY A 7 6.28 20.56 8.82
N SER A 8 5.47 21.56 8.46
CA SER A 8 4.04 21.40 8.22
C SER A 8 3.71 22.03 6.87
N LEU A 9 3.08 21.26 5.98
CA LEU A 9 2.75 21.68 4.63
C LEU A 9 1.28 21.37 4.34
N GLY A 10 0.58 22.31 3.68
CA GLY A 10 -0.76 22.08 3.12
C GLY A 10 -0.65 21.39 1.75
N ASN A 11 -1.51 20.42 1.49
CA ASN A 11 -1.63 19.76 0.20
C ASN A 11 -3.03 19.98 -0.38
N GLN A 12 -3.09 20.65 -1.53
CA GLN A 12 -4.36 20.89 -2.27
C GLN A 12 -4.48 20.00 -3.51
N LYS A 13 -3.47 19.22 -3.86
CA LYS A 13 -3.44 18.48 -5.13
C LYS A 13 -4.57 17.45 -5.26
N THR A 14 -5.12 17.02 -4.15
CA THR A 14 -6.22 16.05 -4.09
C THR A 14 -7.60 16.67 -4.32
N VAL A 15 -7.68 18.00 -4.32
CA VAL A 15 -8.93 18.76 -4.53
C VAL A 15 -8.94 19.31 -5.97
N GLY A 16 -10.02 19.03 -6.72
CA GLY A 16 -10.26 19.66 -8.00
C GLY A 16 -10.58 21.16 -7.83
N TYR A 17 -10.41 21.94 -8.88
CA TYR A 17 -10.63 23.41 -8.83
C TYR A 17 -12.04 23.81 -8.39
N TYR A 18 -13.05 22.95 -8.59
CA TYR A 18 -14.46 23.21 -8.33
C TYR A 18 -15.13 22.14 -7.47
N ASP A 19 -14.35 21.33 -6.75
CA ASP A 19 -14.89 20.25 -5.91
C ASP A 19 -15.82 20.76 -4.77
N TYR A 20 -15.79 22.05 -4.51
CA TYR A 20 -16.68 22.70 -3.52
C TYR A 20 -18.03 23.17 -4.12
N LEU A 21 -18.18 23.11 -5.45
CA LEU A 21 -19.41 23.51 -6.12
C LEU A 21 -20.22 22.30 -6.55
N GLN A 22 -21.52 22.34 -6.27
CA GLN A 22 -22.46 21.39 -6.87
C GLN A 22 -22.72 21.81 -8.31
N LEU A 23 -22.37 20.96 -9.25
CA LEU A 23 -22.48 21.24 -10.66
C LEU A 23 -23.74 20.58 -11.23
N ILE A 24 -24.32 21.21 -12.24
CA ILE A 24 -25.32 20.60 -13.10
C ILE A 24 -24.58 20.05 -14.33
N ASN A 25 -24.58 18.75 -14.48
CA ASN A 25 -24.00 18.07 -15.62
C ASN A 25 -25.05 17.89 -16.71
N THR A 26 -24.66 17.95 -17.95
CA THR A 26 -25.51 17.64 -19.11
C THR A 26 -24.97 16.41 -19.82
N GLY A 27 -25.87 15.60 -20.37
CA GLY A 27 -25.49 14.40 -21.12
C GLY A 27 -26.52 14.11 -22.21
N ALA A 28 -26.09 13.36 -23.22
CA ALA A 28 -27.01 12.90 -24.26
C ALA A 28 -27.99 11.86 -23.68
N VAL A 29 -29.24 11.95 -24.05
CA VAL A 29 -30.31 11.07 -23.54
C VAL A 29 -30.01 9.63 -23.95
N MET A 30 -29.93 8.79 -22.97
CA MET A 30 -29.89 7.35 -23.17
C MET A 30 -31.28 6.84 -23.59
N ASN A 31 -31.38 6.31 -24.80
CA ASN A 31 -32.42 5.39 -25.27
C ASN A 31 -33.88 5.82 -25.09
N TYR A 32 -34.19 7.05 -24.71
CA TYR A 32 -35.55 7.56 -24.67
C TYR A 32 -35.73 8.69 -25.68
N ALA A 33 -36.67 8.54 -26.59
CA ALA A 33 -37.03 9.56 -27.57
C ALA A 33 -38.32 10.26 -27.14
N PHE A 34 -38.28 11.58 -27.04
CA PHE A 34 -39.49 12.40 -26.92
C PHE A 34 -40.00 12.70 -28.32
N GLY A 35 -41.12 12.05 -28.72
CA GLY A 35 -41.64 12.15 -30.06
C GLY A 35 -40.89 11.22 -31.05
N ASP A 36 -41.10 11.42 -32.34
CA ASP A 36 -40.78 10.42 -33.38
C ASP A 36 -39.29 10.16 -33.62
N THR A 37 -38.38 11.06 -33.29
CA THR A 37 -36.95 10.83 -33.61
C THR A 37 -35.94 11.64 -32.74
N THR A 38 -36.35 12.56 -31.92
CA THR A 38 -35.40 13.46 -31.24
C THR A 38 -35.06 12.94 -29.86
N LYS A 39 -33.80 12.54 -29.66
CA LYS A 39 -33.22 12.32 -28.33
C LYS A 39 -32.80 13.68 -27.80
N GLY A 40 -33.42 14.10 -26.70
CA GLY A 40 -33.04 15.36 -26.03
C GLY A 40 -31.88 15.17 -25.08
N ASP A 41 -31.15 16.23 -24.82
CA ASP A 41 -30.15 16.25 -23.75
C ASP A 41 -30.85 16.25 -22.39
N TYR A 42 -30.22 15.62 -21.41
CA TYR A 42 -30.70 15.66 -20.04
C TYR A 42 -29.70 16.40 -19.14
N ALA A 43 -30.19 16.97 -18.08
CA ALA A 43 -29.38 17.59 -17.05
C ALA A 43 -29.60 16.84 -15.72
N TYR A 44 -28.53 16.67 -14.99
CA TYR A 44 -28.56 16.05 -13.67
C TYR A 44 -27.57 16.73 -12.72
N GLU A 45 -27.90 16.73 -11.45
CA GLU A 45 -27.00 17.24 -10.43
C GLU A 45 -25.80 16.31 -10.25
N SER A 46 -24.62 16.90 -10.03
CA SER A 46 -23.44 16.14 -9.61
C SER A 46 -23.70 15.45 -8.26
N ALA A 47 -22.83 14.51 -7.88
CA ALA A 47 -22.83 13.98 -6.52
C ALA A 47 -22.77 15.15 -5.51
N PRO A 48 -23.39 15.02 -4.33
CA PRO A 48 -23.36 16.05 -3.31
C PRO A 48 -21.93 16.37 -2.91
N ASN A 49 -21.65 17.63 -2.63
CA ASN A 49 -20.35 18.10 -2.17
C ASN A 49 -20.37 18.28 -0.66
N SER A 50 -19.20 18.09 -0.02
CA SER A 50 -19.02 18.48 1.37
C SER A 50 -18.83 20.00 1.45
N THR A 51 -19.52 20.63 2.40
CA THR A 51 -19.35 22.06 2.70
C THR A 51 -18.10 22.37 3.50
N ASP A 52 -17.49 21.35 4.12
CA ASP A 52 -16.40 21.48 5.09
C ASP A 52 -15.07 20.98 4.52
N LEU A 53 -14.88 21.11 3.19
CA LEU A 53 -13.64 20.73 2.56
C LEU A 53 -12.48 21.62 3.01
N THR A 54 -11.41 21.00 3.50
CA THR A 54 -10.17 21.67 3.86
C THR A 54 -8.95 21.00 3.21
N TRP A 55 -7.82 21.65 3.29
CA TRP A 55 -6.57 21.11 2.76
C TRP A 55 -6.06 19.98 3.65
N GLU A 56 -5.51 18.98 3.04
CA GLU A 56 -4.73 17.98 3.76
C GLU A 56 -3.49 18.64 4.36
N THR A 57 -3.17 18.29 5.59
CA THR A 57 -1.96 18.79 6.27
C THR A 57 -0.96 17.67 6.45
N VAL A 58 0.28 17.87 5.95
CA VAL A 58 1.37 16.93 6.09
C VAL A 58 2.38 17.47 7.10
N ILE A 59 2.49 16.81 8.25
CA ILE A 59 3.43 17.16 9.31
C ILE A 59 4.56 16.13 9.33
N THR A 60 5.79 16.58 9.08
CA THR A 60 6.98 15.72 9.08
C THR A 60 7.91 16.11 10.22
N LYS A 61 8.34 15.12 10.98
CA LYS A 61 9.37 15.19 12.02
C LYS A 61 10.49 14.26 11.61
N ASN A 62 11.72 14.77 11.54
CA ASN A 62 12.90 13.99 11.16
C ASN A 62 14.04 14.22 12.14
N ILE A 63 14.77 13.15 12.40
CA ILE A 63 16.09 13.15 13.04
C ILE A 63 17.09 12.48 12.10
N GLY A 64 18.19 13.19 11.81
CA GLY A 64 19.24 12.69 10.94
C GLY A 64 20.62 12.80 11.57
N LEU A 65 21.50 11.88 11.21
CA LEU A 65 22.88 11.81 11.68
C LEU A 65 23.81 11.61 10.49
N ASP A 66 24.76 12.56 10.30
CA ASP A 66 25.81 12.45 9.29
C ASP A 66 27.16 12.28 9.99
N LEU A 67 27.89 11.24 9.64
CA LEU A 67 29.19 10.87 10.18
C LEU A 67 30.20 10.77 9.05
N GLY A 68 31.33 11.43 9.23
CA GLY A 68 32.49 11.32 8.32
C GLY A 68 33.68 10.77 9.09
N PHE A 69 34.33 9.78 8.53
CA PHE A 69 35.51 9.12 9.09
C PHE A 69 36.65 9.08 8.08
N LEU A 70 37.87 8.88 8.56
CA LEU A 70 39.07 8.66 7.73
C LEU A 70 39.27 9.78 6.70
N ASN A 71 39.24 11.05 7.15
CA ASN A 71 39.35 12.21 6.28
C ASN A 71 38.27 12.24 5.19
N ASN A 72 37.02 11.91 5.54
CA ASN A 72 35.85 11.84 4.66
C ASN A 72 35.90 10.74 3.59
N ARG A 73 36.78 9.76 3.72
CA ARG A 73 36.75 8.58 2.84
C ARG A 73 35.49 7.73 3.12
N LEU A 74 35.11 7.59 4.39
CA LEU A 74 33.88 6.91 4.79
C LEU A 74 32.86 7.93 5.28
N ASN A 75 31.74 8.01 4.60
CA ASN A 75 30.60 8.83 5.02
C ASN A 75 29.39 7.93 5.27
N VAL A 76 28.72 8.16 6.39
CA VAL A 76 27.50 7.45 6.79
C VAL A 76 26.43 8.48 7.06
N SER A 77 25.25 8.31 6.50
CA SER A 77 24.06 9.10 6.80
C SER A 77 22.94 8.17 7.25
N PHE A 78 22.24 8.59 8.29
CA PHE A 78 21.06 7.91 8.81
C PHE A 78 19.98 8.93 9.08
N ASP A 79 18.76 8.66 8.65
CA ASP A 79 17.56 9.46 8.89
C ASP A 79 16.44 8.59 9.40
N ALA A 80 15.70 9.06 10.39
CA ALA A 80 14.46 8.46 10.85
C ALA A 80 13.38 9.53 10.92
N TYR A 81 12.19 9.20 10.42
CA TYR A 81 11.12 10.19 10.33
C TYR A 81 9.74 9.63 10.67
N ILE A 82 8.89 10.54 11.10
CA ILE A 82 7.46 10.33 11.24
C ILE A 82 6.77 11.40 10.40
N ARG A 83 5.88 10.97 9.53
CA ARG A 83 5.03 11.83 8.70
C ARG A 83 3.59 11.55 9.03
N ASP A 84 2.89 12.55 9.55
CA ASP A 84 1.45 12.53 9.79
C ASP A 84 0.75 13.28 8.66
N THR A 85 -0.08 12.62 7.89
CA THR A 85 -0.99 13.23 6.95
C THR A 85 -2.35 13.31 7.60
N LYS A 86 -2.85 14.51 7.81
CA LYS A 86 -4.08 14.83 8.50
C LYS A 86 -5.14 15.31 7.52
N ASP A 87 -6.38 15.01 7.87
CA ASP A 87 -7.54 15.47 7.12
C ASP A 87 -7.47 15.10 5.63
N MET A 88 -7.07 13.84 5.37
CA MET A 88 -6.98 13.33 4.01
C MET A 88 -8.36 13.28 3.36
N LEU A 89 -8.41 13.74 2.11
CA LEU A 89 -9.63 13.79 1.33
C LEU A 89 -9.92 12.42 0.71
N MET A 90 -10.92 11.76 1.23
CA MET A 90 -11.39 10.45 0.76
C MET A 90 -12.90 10.46 0.50
N ALA A 91 -13.41 9.44 -0.18
CA ALA A 91 -14.84 9.22 -0.24
C ALA A 91 -15.39 9.05 1.18
N GLY A 92 -16.48 9.73 1.48
CA GLY A 92 -17.21 9.54 2.73
C GLY A 92 -17.83 8.14 2.83
N LYS A 93 -18.55 7.87 3.91
CA LYS A 93 -19.29 6.59 4.07
C LYS A 93 -20.18 6.33 2.86
N THR A 94 -20.24 5.09 2.44
CA THR A 94 -21.17 4.64 1.40
C THR A 94 -22.59 5.03 1.77
N LEU A 95 -23.24 5.78 0.90
CA LEU A 95 -24.62 6.18 1.08
C LEU A 95 -25.56 5.00 0.76
N PRO A 96 -26.74 4.93 1.41
CA PRO A 96 -27.74 3.95 1.04
C PRO A 96 -28.11 4.08 -0.44
N GLY A 97 -28.36 2.95 -1.12
CA GLY A 97 -28.66 2.92 -2.56
C GLY A 97 -29.86 3.78 -2.97
N VAL A 98 -30.81 4.01 -2.06
CA VAL A 98 -31.98 4.90 -2.26
C VAL A 98 -31.59 6.38 -2.44
N TYR A 99 -30.38 6.75 -2.06
CA TYR A 99 -29.89 8.12 -2.23
C TYR A 99 -29.60 8.45 -3.69
N GLY A 100 -29.27 7.44 -4.51
CA GLY A 100 -29.08 7.58 -5.96
C GLY A 100 -27.81 8.32 -6.38
N ALA A 101 -26.90 8.62 -5.46
CA ALA A 101 -25.63 9.28 -5.76
C ALA A 101 -24.47 8.67 -4.95
N SER A 102 -23.24 8.85 -5.45
CA SER A 102 -22.03 8.47 -4.74
C SER A 102 -21.77 9.39 -3.55
N SER A 103 -21.04 8.87 -2.55
CA SER A 103 -20.65 9.66 -1.38
C SER A 103 -19.76 10.84 -1.77
N PRO A 104 -19.96 12.02 -1.15
CA PRO A 104 -19.09 13.15 -1.35
C PRO A 104 -17.67 12.85 -0.84
N ARG A 105 -16.68 13.52 -1.40
CA ARG A 105 -15.33 13.54 -0.83
C ARG A 105 -15.33 14.40 0.43
N MET A 106 -14.68 13.92 1.47
CA MET A 106 -14.64 14.56 2.79
C MET A 106 -13.25 14.37 3.41
N ASN A 107 -12.88 15.25 4.33
CA ASN A 107 -11.64 15.13 5.09
C ASN A 107 -11.83 14.17 6.28
N VAL A 108 -11.80 12.87 6.01
CA VAL A 108 -12.23 11.82 6.96
C VAL A 108 -11.15 10.88 7.43
N ALA A 109 -9.95 10.96 6.86
CA ALA A 109 -8.89 10.02 7.18
C ALA A 109 -7.60 10.71 7.62
N ASP A 110 -6.87 10.05 8.52
CA ASP A 110 -5.51 10.39 8.90
C ASP A 110 -4.59 9.18 8.66
N LEU A 111 -3.38 9.46 8.22
CA LEU A 111 -2.35 8.46 7.97
C LEU A 111 -1.07 8.81 8.69
N ARG A 112 -0.42 7.82 9.30
CA ARG A 112 0.93 7.97 9.86
C ARG A 112 1.91 7.06 9.15
N THR A 113 2.94 7.66 8.55
CA THR A 113 4.09 6.97 7.99
C THR A 113 5.27 7.09 8.94
N LYS A 114 5.89 5.96 9.26
CA LYS A 114 7.16 5.88 9.96
C LYS A 114 8.17 5.26 9.03
N GLY A 115 9.32 5.89 8.89
CA GLY A 115 10.38 5.38 8.02
C GLY A 115 11.77 5.70 8.56
N TRP A 116 12.73 5.01 8.02
CA TRP A 116 14.15 5.24 8.23
C TRP A 116 14.93 4.96 6.94
N GLU A 117 16.04 5.64 6.79
CA GLU A 117 16.95 5.51 5.66
C GLU A 117 18.38 5.52 6.16
N ALA A 118 19.21 4.68 5.59
CA ALA A 118 20.64 4.63 5.89
C ALA A 118 21.43 4.59 4.58
N SER A 119 22.51 5.32 4.52
CA SER A 119 23.43 5.28 3.40
C SER A 119 24.88 5.27 3.86
N VAL A 120 25.73 4.59 3.12
CA VAL A 120 27.16 4.57 3.32
C VAL A 120 27.86 4.82 1.99
N THR A 121 28.85 5.67 2.02
CA THR A 121 29.72 5.94 0.86
C THR A 121 31.16 5.81 1.30
N TRP A 122 31.90 5.01 0.56
CA TRP A 122 33.36 4.90 0.66
C TRP A 122 33.97 5.47 -0.61
N GLY A 123 34.95 6.34 -0.50
CA GLY A 123 35.71 6.88 -1.61
C GLY A 123 37.18 6.95 -1.25
N ASP A 124 38.03 6.52 -2.16
CA ASP A 124 39.47 6.58 -1.99
C ASP A 124 40.16 6.75 -3.35
N SER A 125 41.46 7.03 -3.30
CA SER A 125 42.30 7.16 -4.49
C SER A 125 43.69 6.60 -4.25
N PHE A 126 44.28 5.99 -5.28
CA PHE A 126 45.64 5.52 -5.29
C PHE A 126 46.26 5.70 -6.67
N THR A 127 47.56 5.55 -6.77
CA THR A 127 48.27 5.66 -8.04
C THR A 127 48.33 4.30 -8.72
N LEU A 128 47.77 4.19 -9.93
CA LEU A 128 47.84 3.00 -10.78
C LEU A 128 48.56 3.38 -12.08
N ALA A 129 49.64 2.68 -12.39
CA ALA A 129 50.49 2.95 -13.59
C ALA A 129 50.87 4.45 -13.74
N SER A 130 51.31 5.05 -12.64
CA SER A 130 51.70 6.49 -12.54
C SER A 130 50.58 7.48 -12.80
N LYS A 131 49.34 7.05 -12.77
CA LYS A 131 48.15 7.91 -12.92
C LYS A 131 47.23 7.74 -11.71
N PRO A 132 46.48 8.79 -11.29
CA PRO A 132 45.53 8.67 -10.22
C PRO A 132 44.37 7.76 -10.65
N PHE A 133 44.02 6.82 -9.78
CA PHE A 133 42.81 5.99 -9.86
C PHE A 133 41.92 6.36 -8.70
N ASN A 134 40.74 6.87 -8.97
CA ASN A 134 39.75 7.22 -7.96
C ASN A 134 38.59 6.21 -8.02
N TYR A 135 38.11 5.82 -6.87
CA TYR A 135 36.89 4.96 -6.83
C TYR A 135 35.96 5.35 -5.71
N ARG A 136 34.70 5.05 -5.92
CA ARG A 136 33.64 5.27 -4.94
C ARG A 136 32.71 4.06 -4.92
N ILE A 137 32.40 3.62 -3.71
CA ILE A 137 31.40 2.57 -3.45
C ILE A 137 30.31 3.22 -2.62
N MET A 138 29.05 3.01 -2.99
CA MET A 138 27.92 3.48 -2.21
C MET A 138 26.90 2.36 -2.01
N ALA A 139 26.27 2.36 -0.85
CA ALA A 139 25.14 1.52 -0.56
C ALA A 139 24.11 2.32 0.23
N GLY A 140 22.84 2.06 -0.02
CA GLY A 140 21.73 2.66 0.69
C GLY A 140 20.64 1.63 0.93
N ILE A 141 19.94 1.78 2.04
CA ILE A 141 18.77 0.98 2.38
C ILE A 141 17.79 1.86 3.15
N GLY A 142 16.51 1.68 2.86
CA GLY A 142 15.45 2.38 3.58
C GLY A 142 14.19 1.54 3.65
N ASP A 143 13.39 1.82 4.67
CA ASP A 143 12.12 1.16 4.88
C ASP A 143 11.10 2.12 5.49
N ASN A 144 9.84 1.94 5.12
CA ASN A 144 8.75 2.68 5.72
C ASN A 144 7.48 1.86 5.84
N THR A 145 6.64 2.25 6.78
CA THR A 145 5.31 1.70 6.98
C THR A 145 4.30 2.81 7.20
N SER A 146 3.16 2.69 6.58
CA SER A 146 2.05 3.64 6.71
C SER A 146 0.85 2.95 7.35
N LYS A 147 0.27 3.58 8.38
CA LYS A 147 -0.91 3.09 9.09
C LYS A 147 -1.99 4.15 9.12
N VAL A 148 -3.22 3.73 8.91
CA VAL A 148 -4.40 4.56 9.11
C VAL A 148 -4.54 4.84 10.61
N THR A 149 -4.59 6.12 11.00
CA THR A 149 -4.73 6.55 12.40
C THR A 149 -6.09 7.12 12.73
N LYS A 150 -6.88 7.43 11.71
CA LYS A 150 -8.27 7.89 11.85
C LYS A 150 -9.03 7.50 10.58
N TYR A 151 -10.15 6.84 10.74
CA TYR A 151 -11.16 6.62 9.71
C TYR A 151 -12.43 6.11 10.40
N ASP A 152 -13.62 6.55 9.92
CA ASP A 152 -14.89 6.15 10.52
C ASP A 152 -15.36 4.80 9.96
N ASN A 153 -14.75 3.74 10.43
CA ASN A 153 -15.12 2.34 10.15
C ASN A 153 -15.06 1.54 11.46
N PRO A 154 -16.04 1.71 12.37
CA PRO A 154 -16.02 1.07 13.69
C PRO A 154 -16.08 -0.46 13.63
N ASN A 155 -16.72 -0.99 12.60
CA ASN A 155 -16.82 -2.43 12.37
C ASN A 155 -15.57 -3.01 11.72
N ARG A 156 -14.60 -2.17 11.32
CA ARG A 156 -13.38 -2.55 10.60
C ARG A 156 -13.65 -3.48 9.42
N THR A 157 -14.68 -3.16 8.64
CA THR A 157 -14.98 -3.88 7.41
C THR A 157 -13.79 -3.79 6.46
N LEU A 158 -13.45 -4.88 5.79
CA LEU A 158 -12.26 -4.94 4.91
C LEU A 158 -12.47 -4.22 3.56
N THR A 159 -13.69 -3.79 3.27
CA THR A 159 -14.03 -3.00 2.07
C THR A 159 -13.56 -1.56 2.14
N ASP A 160 -13.42 -1.04 3.34
CA ASP A 160 -13.04 0.35 3.60
C ASP A 160 -11.80 0.40 4.51
N PRO A 161 -11.03 1.50 4.48
CA PRO A 161 -9.95 1.69 5.44
C PRO A 161 -10.47 1.63 6.88
N TYR A 162 -9.65 1.15 7.79
CA TYR A 162 -9.97 1.13 9.21
C TYR A 162 -8.78 1.57 10.07
N GLU A 163 -9.06 2.09 11.25
CA GLU A 163 -8.02 2.52 12.18
C GLU A 163 -7.11 1.36 12.59
N GLY A 164 -5.80 1.56 12.43
CA GLY A 164 -4.77 0.56 12.67
C GLY A 164 -4.38 -0.27 11.45
N GLN A 165 -5.13 -0.17 10.34
CA GLN A 165 -4.79 -0.81 9.07
C GLN A 165 -3.42 -0.35 8.58
N GLN A 166 -2.58 -1.29 8.17
CA GLN A 166 -1.35 -0.99 7.46
C GLN A 166 -1.64 -0.94 5.96
N LEU A 167 -1.22 0.13 5.28
CA LEU A 167 -1.40 0.23 3.84
C LEU A 167 -0.73 -0.95 3.13
N GLY A 168 -1.44 -1.50 2.15
CA GLY A 168 -0.97 -2.62 1.35
C GLY A 168 -1.07 -3.98 2.03
N GLU A 169 -1.68 -4.10 3.22
CA GLU A 169 -1.89 -5.40 3.85
C GLU A 169 -2.75 -6.32 2.99
N ILE A 170 -2.35 -7.58 2.93
CA ILE A 170 -3.02 -8.63 2.17
C ILE A 170 -3.63 -9.60 3.19
N TRP A 171 -4.95 -9.71 3.18
CA TRP A 171 -5.68 -10.68 3.97
C TRP A 171 -5.80 -12.00 3.22
N GLY A 172 -5.59 -13.10 3.90
CA GLY A 172 -5.69 -14.42 3.29
C GLY A 172 -5.65 -15.54 4.31
N TYR A 173 -5.86 -16.75 3.81
CA TYR A 173 -5.82 -17.98 4.59
C TYR A 173 -4.39 -18.43 4.84
N VAL A 174 -4.21 -19.16 5.94
CA VAL A 174 -2.91 -19.75 6.28
C VAL A 174 -2.86 -21.17 5.74
N VAL A 175 -1.82 -21.48 4.99
CA VAL A 175 -1.60 -22.82 4.44
C VAL A 175 -0.78 -23.65 5.42
N ASP A 176 -1.27 -24.83 5.79
CA ASP A 176 -0.57 -25.84 6.59
C ASP A 176 0.26 -26.80 5.72
N GLY A 177 0.04 -26.79 4.41
CA GLY A 177 0.71 -27.65 3.44
C GLY A 177 -0.24 -28.17 2.37
N TYR A 178 0.07 -29.36 1.86
CA TYR A 178 -0.72 -30.07 0.86
C TYR A 178 -1.18 -31.40 1.40
N PHE A 179 -2.37 -31.87 0.98
CA PHE A 179 -2.77 -33.23 1.22
C PHE A 179 -1.83 -34.19 0.49
N LYS A 180 -1.29 -35.17 1.20
CA LYS A 180 -0.33 -36.12 0.62
C LYS A 180 -1.02 -37.24 -0.14
N THR A 181 -2.23 -37.61 0.25
CA THR A 181 -3.01 -38.66 -0.35
C THR A 181 -4.50 -38.30 -0.41
N ASP A 182 -5.25 -38.92 -1.32
CA ASP A 182 -6.70 -38.74 -1.41
C ASP A 182 -7.41 -39.26 -0.15
N GLU A 183 -6.82 -40.24 0.53
CA GLU A 183 -7.35 -40.74 1.79
C GLU A 183 -7.24 -39.71 2.91
N GLU A 184 -6.10 -39.00 3.02
CA GLU A 184 -5.94 -37.90 3.96
C GLU A 184 -6.96 -36.81 3.68
N ALA A 185 -7.14 -36.43 2.40
CA ALA A 185 -8.06 -35.41 1.95
C ALA A 185 -9.52 -35.75 2.29
N ARG A 186 -9.95 -36.99 2.04
CA ARG A 186 -11.31 -37.46 2.37
C ARG A 186 -11.60 -37.52 3.87
N ASN A 187 -10.59 -37.84 4.68
CA ASN A 187 -10.71 -37.96 6.12
C ASN A 187 -10.46 -36.64 6.87
N TYR A 188 -10.20 -35.54 6.12
CA TYR A 188 -9.96 -34.23 6.72
C TYR A 188 -11.23 -33.70 7.39
N LYS A 189 -11.10 -33.32 8.67
CA LYS A 189 -12.26 -32.93 9.48
C LYS A 189 -12.72 -31.51 9.31
N VAL A 190 -11.81 -30.62 8.82
CA VAL A 190 -12.12 -29.21 8.62
C VAL A 190 -12.82 -29.05 7.27
N ASP A 191 -14.00 -28.49 7.28
CA ASP A 191 -14.75 -28.14 6.08
C ASP A 191 -14.13 -26.91 5.42
N GLN A 192 -13.43 -27.08 4.31
CA GLN A 192 -12.91 -26.00 3.48
C GLN A 192 -13.62 -25.85 2.11
N SER A 193 -14.86 -26.32 2.04
CA SER A 193 -15.69 -26.27 0.82
C SER A 193 -15.84 -24.85 0.27
N PHE A 194 -15.92 -23.85 1.13
CA PHE A 194 -16.01 -22.45 0.70
C PHE A 194 -14.79 -22.02 -0.14
N VAL A 195 -13.58 -22.37 0.31
CA VAL A 195 -12.33 -22.02 -0.40
C VAL A 195 -12.19 -22.87 -1.67
N ASN A 196 -12.58 -24.14 -1.62
CA ASN A 196 -12.55 -25.03 -2.78
C ASN A 196 -13.46 -24.56 -3.91
N GLN A 197 -14.64 -24.04 -3.58
CA GLN A 197 -15.56 -23.48 -4.57
C GLN A 197 -14.95 -22.26 -5.30
N MET A 198 -14.13 -21.50 -4.61
CA MET A 198 -13.42 -20.35 -5.23
C MET A 198 -12.27 -20.80 -6.14
N ILE A 199 -11.61 -21.92 -5.83
CA ILE A 199 -10.41 -22.38 -6.55
C ILE A 199 -10.80 -23.43 -7.61
N ASN A 200 -11.78 -24.29 -7.33
CA ASN A 200 -12.17 -25.40 -8.19
C ASN A 200 -13.68 -25.58 -8.25
N ALA A 201 -14.33 -24.80 -9.09
CA ALA A 201 -15.79 -24.84 -9.29
C ALA A 201 -16.32 -26.19 -9.81
N SER A 202 -15.44 -27.12 -10.20
CA SER A 202 -15.78 -28.44 -10.76
C SER A 202 -15.63 -29.58 -9.78
N ALA A 203 -15.35 -29.29 -8.50
CA ALA A 203 -15.09 -30.32 -7.50
C ALA A 203 -16.35 -31.18 -7.27
N LEU A 204 -16.24 -32.42 -7.63
CA LEU A 204 -17.15 -33.48 -7.31
C LEU A 204 -16.77 -34.03 -5.91
N ASP A 205 -17.73 -34.42 -5.10
CA ASP A 205 -17.51 -34.88 -3.74
C ASP A 205 -17.28 -33.73 -2.72
N ASN A 206 -16.50 -33.95 -1.66
CA ASN A 206 -16.02 -32.84 -0.81
C ASN A 206 -14.93 -32.00 -1.49
N GLY A 207 -14.57 -32.36 -2.71
CA GLY A 207 -13.72 -31.58 -3.60
C GLY A 207 -12.25 -31.55 -3.25
N LEU A 208 -11.78 -32.35 -2.32
CA LEU A 208 -10.40 -32.40 -1.86
C LEU A 208 -9.67 -33.62 -2.41
N HIS A 209 -8.47 -33.36 -2.96
CA HIS A 209 -7.60 -34.38 -3.52
C HIS A 209 -6.16 -34.22 -3.03
N ALA A 210 -5.37 -35.27 -3.23
CA ALA A 210 -3.94 -35.20 -3.02
C ALA A 210 -3.32 -34.08 -3.88
N GLY A 211 -2.51 -33.23 -3.24
CA GLY A 211 -1.91 -32.05 -3.87
C GLY A 211 -2.68 -30.75 -3.64
N ASP A 212 -3.92 -30.80 -3.16
CA ASP A 212 -4.66 -29.59 -2.81
C ASP A 212 -4.11 -28.96 -1.53
N LEU A 213 -4.31 -27.62 -1.41
CA LEU A 213 -3.90 -26.86 -0.25
C LEU A 213 -4.75 -27.23 0.98
N LYS A 214 -4.04 -27.41 2.09
CA LYS A 214 -4.62 -27.62 3.40
C LYS A 214 -4.55 -26.33 4.19
N PHE A 215 -5.70 -25.77 4.52
CA PHE A 215 -5.78 -24.50 5.25
C PHE A 215 -5.91 -24.73 6.76
N VAL A 216 -5.40 -23.79 7.52
CA VAL A 216 -5.46 -23.79 8.98
C VAL A 216 -6.77 -23.19 9.43
N ASP A 217 -7.55 -23.94 10.19
CA ASP A 217 -8.68 -23.45 10.97
C ASP A 217 -8.13 -22.63 12.15
N LEU A 218 -8.29 -21.30 12.08
CA LEU A 218 -7.71 -20.37 13.05
C LEU A 218 -8.59 -20.13 14.27
N ASP A 219 -9.90 -20.31 14.16
CA ASP A 219 -10.85 -20.11 15.26
C ASP A 219 -11.30 -21.44 15.92
N GLY A 220 -10.96 -22.58 15.32
CA GLY A 220 -11.19 -23.91 15.87
C GLY A 220 -12.62 -24.43 15.70
N ASN A 221 -13.38 -23.87 14.76
CA ASN A 221 -14.76 -24.25 14.51
C ASN A 221 -14.94 -25.42 13.53
N ASN A 222 -13.84 -25.99 13.02
CA ASN A 222 -13.74 -27.03 11.99
C ASN A 222 -14.32 -26.61 10.63
N LYS A 223 -14.25 -25.33 10.29
CA LYS A 223 -14.68 -24.80 9.01
C LYS A 223 -13.79 -23.66 8.57
N ILE A 224 -13.44 -23.57 7.29
CA ILE A 224 -12.70 -22.43 6.73
C ILE A 224 -13.69 -21.40 6.21
N GLU A 225 -13.71 -20.24 6.85
CA GLU A 225 -14.63 -19.14 6.55
C GLU A 225 -13.91 -17.86 6.16
N GLN A 226 -14.54 -17.11 5.25
CA GLN A 226 -14.06 -15.79 4.88
C GLN A 226 -14.50 -14.76 5.91
N THR A 227 -13.58 -13.85 6.25
CA THR A 227 -13.96 -12.65 7.01
C THR A 227 -14.30 -11.48 6.10
N THR A 228 -15.20 -10.64 6.59
CA THR A 228 -15.48 -9.31 6.05
C THR A 228 -15.02 -8.19 6.98
N SER A 229 -14.48 -8.53 8.15
CA SER A 229 -14.11 -7.57 9.19
C SER A 229 -12.84 -7.97 9.93
N ALA A 230 -11.96 -7.00 10.15
CA ALA A 230 -10.75 -7.20 10.96
C ALA A 230 -11.06 -7.42 12.46
N ASN A 231 -12.29 -7.16 12.93
CA ASN A 231 -12.73 -7.46 14.30
C ASN A 231 -13.11 -8.92 14.49
N ASP A 232 -13.61 -9.56 13.43
CA ASP A 232 -13.97 -10.98 13.43
C ASP A 232 -13.20 -11.66 12.29
N ARG A 233 -12.00 -12.14 12.59
CA ARG A 233 -11.03 -12.60 11.60
C ARG A 233 -11.38 -13.92 10.96
N LYS A 234 -12.25 -14.71 11.60
CA LYS A 234 -12.48 -16.10 11.15
C LYS A 234 -11.14 -16.81 10.90
N ASP A 235 -10.97 -17.42 9.73
CA ASP A 235 -9.75 -18.12 9.32
C ASP A 235 -8.79 -17.30 8.50
N MET A 236 -8.99 -15.98 8.44
CA MET A 236 -8.11 -15.08 7.71
C MET A 236 -7.23 -14.26 8.64
N LYS A 237 -6.03 -13.95 8.18
CA LYS A 237 -5.13 -12.97 8.80
C LYS A 237 -4.35 -12.21 7.75
N VAL A 238 -3.66 -11.17 8.17
CA VAL A 238 -2.70 -10.48 7.29
C VAL A 238 -1.54 -11.41 7.00
N ILE A 239 -1.43 -11.90 5.76
CA ILE A 239 -0.41 -12.84 5.30
C ILE A 239 0.73 -12.17 4.56
N GLY A 240 0.56 -10.92 4.14
CA GLY A 240 1.56 -10.20 3.37
C GLY A 240 1.29 -8.71 3.28
N ASN A 241 2.15 -8.05 2.52
CA ASN A 241 1.99 -6.64 2.18
C ASN A 241 2.42 -6.42 0.73
N SER A 242 1.58 -5.73 -0.04
CA SER A 242 1.81 -5.42 -1.45
C SER A 242 2.77 -4.25 -1.68
N LEU A 243 3.04 -3.44 -0.64
CA LEU A 243 3.98 -2.34 -0.73
C LEU A 243 5.42 -2.83 -0.57
N PRO A 244 6.36 -2.23 -1.32
CA PRO A 244 7.76 -2.61 -1.25
C PRO A 244 8.36 -2.25 0.11
N ARG A 245 9.14 -3.18 0.67
CA ARG A 245 9.85 -3.04 1.94
C ARG A 245 11.34 -3.24 1.71
N TYR A 246 12.14 -2.53 2.48
CA TYR A 246 13.60 -2.61 2.40
C TYR A 246 14.11 -2.31 0.99
N ASN A 247 13.79 -1.10 0.50
CA ASN A 247 14.34 -0.60 -0.75
C ASN A 247 15.84 -0.39 -0.57
N TYR A 248 16.65 -0.97 -1.44
CA TYR A 248 18.09 -0.84 -1.36
C TYR A 248 18.73 -0.49 -2.71
N ASN A 249 19.86 0.13 -2.63
CA ASN A 249 20.71 0.41 -3.78
C ASN A 249 22.17 0.13 -3.43
N PHE A 250 22.96 -0.18 -4.47
CA PHE A 250 24.38 -0.38 -4.38
C PHE A 250 25.00 0.15 -5.67
N GLY A 251 26.06 0.96 -5.55
CA GLY A 251 26.74 1.55 -6.68
C GLY A 251 28.26 1.50 -6.55
N ILE A 252 28.91 1.35 -7.68
CA ILE A 252 30.37 1.45 -7.81
C ILE A 252 30.65 2.42 -8.94
N SER A 253 31.56 3.36 -8.72
CA SER A 253 32.13 4.21 -9.76
C SER A 253 33.64 4.28 -9.63
N ALA A 254 34.32 4.40 -10.75
CA ALA A 254 35.76 4.57 -10.81
C ALA A 254 36.11 5.43 -11.99
N ASP A 255 37.17 6.22 -11.84
CA ASP A 255 37.76 6.97 -12.92
C ASP A 255 39.29 6.72 -12.97
N TRP A 256 39.80 6.56 -14.16
CA TRP A 256 41.21 6.34 -14.41
C TRP A 256 41.59 6.79 -15.83
N TYR A 257 42.55 7.69 -15.93
CA TYR A 257 43.18 8.10 -17.19
C TYR A 257 42.17 8.52 -18.29
N GLY A 258 41.11 9.22 -17.92
CA GLY A 258 40.08 9.68 -18.85
C GLY A 258 38.97 8.65 -19.17
N ILE A 259 39.01 7.51 -18.51
CA ILE A 259 37.95 6.48 -18.59
C ILE A 259 37.14 6.55 -17.31
N ASP A 260 35.81 6.76 -17.42
CA ASP A 260 34.87 6.75 -16.33
C ASP A 260 34.03 5.49 -16.42
N PHE A 261 33.86 4.81 -15.28
CA PHE A 261 33.03 3.64 -15.13
C PHE A 261 32.03 3.88 -13.99
N SER A 262 30.77 3.59 -14.20
CA SER A 262 29.79 3.58 -13.13
C SER A 262 28.73 2.51 -13.35
N VAL A 263 28.31 1.86 -12.25
CA VAL A 263 27.20 0.93 -12.25
C VAL A 263 26.38 1.14 -10.98
N LEU A 264 25.07 1.06 -11.12
CA LEU A 264 24.13 1.17 -10.02
C LEU A 264 23.16 -0.01 -10.07
N PHE A 265 23.01 -0.69 -8.96
CA PHE A 265 21.99 -1.70 -8.70
C PHE A 265 20.97 -1.16 -7.73
N GLN A 266 19.72 -1.51 -7.95
CA GLN A 266 18.64 -1.22 -7.00
C GLN A 266 17.70 -2.41 -6.89
N GLY A 267 17.08 -2.59 -5.74
CA GLY A 267 16.18 -3.70 -5.50
C GLY A 267 15.28 -3.48 -4.30
N ILE A 268 14.39 -4.43 -4.12
CA ILE A 268 13.39 -4.48 -3.06
C ILE A 268 13.62 -5.76 -2.27
N GLY A 269 13.74 -5.65 -0.95
CA GLY A 269 14.00 -6.80 -0.08
C GLY A 269 12.78 -7.69 0.12
N LYS A 270 11.58 -7.10 0.18
CA LYS A 270 10.33 -7.85 0.36
C LYS A 270 9.14 -7.12 -0.26
N GLN A 271 8.37 -7.85 -1.04
CA GLN A 271 7.07 -7.44 -1.55
C GLN A 271 6.25 -8.70 -1.83
N ASN A 272 4.96 -8.69 -1.52
CA ASN A 272 4.07 -9.81 -1.79
C ASN A 272 3.15 -9.45 -2.98
N TRP A 273 2.95 -10.43 -3.86
CA TRP A 273 2.00 -10.37 -4.98
C TRP A 273 0.96 -11.47 -4.80
N TYR A 274 -0.25 -11.26 -5.24
CA TYR A 274 -1.35 -12.22 -5.23
C TYR A 274 -2.15 -12.09 -6.52
#